data_90e9bf207be19abd6d10941c4d392784
#
_entry.id   90e9bf207be19abd6d10941c4d392784
#
_cell.length_a   1.000
_cell.length_b   1.000
_cell.length_c   1.000
_cell.angle_alpha   90.00
_cell.angle_beta   90.00
_cell.angle_gamma   90.00
#
_symmetry.space_group_name_H-M   'P 1'
#
loop_
_entity.id
_entity.type
_entity.pdbx_description
1 polymer ?
#
loop_
_entity_poly.entity_id
_entity_poly.type
_entity_poly.pdbx_seq_one_letter_code
_entity_poly.pdbx_strand_id
1 'polypeptide(L)'
;MKNISLFIALRYFKSKGQGFISFQSGMALAGIAIGVAILILVTSVMNGFERELKTRILQAIPHASIQGNISKTEVEGLSESLMLNSNVLGIAPYIETQGLLSSGTYLKGVYIFGIDPKYEKNVSTIEEHFIEGSIDSLQGNGYNLVIGDILAFQLGLTVGDSVNILVPETSLGLAGILPRTKKFKITGIFSLGAPEIDQSYVYLNTDKASKLLRIGESVHGIRIRYSNLFNAKDYIRSDL
;
A
#
# COMPACT_ATOMS: atom_id res chain seq x y z
N MET A 1 -41.98 29.75 -7.23
CA MET A 1 -42.96 29.63 -6.10
C MET A 1 -42.12 29.74 -4.83
N LYS A 2 -42.10 30.92 -4.20
CA LYS A 2 -41.34 31.18 -2.97
C LYS A 2 -41.91 30.31 -1.84
N ASN A 3 -41.02 29.65 -1.11
CA ASN A 3 -41.29 28.69 -0.03
C ASN A 3 -42.30 29.17 1.01
N ILE A 4 -43.59 29.03 0.72
CA ILE A 4 -44.70 29.34 1.63
C ILE A 4 -44.53 28.62 2.97
N SER A 5 -44.04 27.38 2.92
CA SER A 5 -43.74 26.56 4.09
C SER A 5 -42.69 27.23 5.02
N LEU A 6 -41.64 27.81 4.44
CA LEU A 6 -40.57 28.51 5.20
C LEU A 6 -41.11 29.81 5.81
N PHE A 7 -41.98 30.55 5.09
CA PHE A 7 -42.60 31.74 5.57
C PHE A 7 -43.57 31.48 6.73
N ILE A 8 -44.37 30.43 6.61
CA ILE A 8 -45.29 29.98 7.66
C ILE A 8 -44.50 29.55 8.91
N ALA A 9 -43.42 28.75 8.74
CA ALA A 9 -42.58 28.29 9.82
C ALA A 9 -41.92 29.44 10.56
N LEU A 10 -41.34 30.45 9.87
CA LEU A 10 -40.76 31.65 10.46
C LEU A 10 -41.78 32.51 11.19
N ARG A 11 -43.02 32.63 10.66
CA ARG A 11 -44.10 33.37 11.27
C ARG A 11 -44.61 32.70 12.55
N TYR A 12 -44.68 31.33 12.55
CA TYR A 12 -45.04 30.59 13.75
C TYR A 12 -43.98 30.69 14.84
N PHE A 13 -42.72 30.72 14.47
CA PHE A 13 -41.60 30.90 15.39
C PHE A 13 -41.55 32.30 16.02
N LYS A 14 -42.05 33.32 15.31
CA LYS A 14 -42.07 34.72 15.72
C LYS A 14 -43.40 35.15 16.40
N SER A 15 -44.35 34.25 16.47
CA SER A 15 -45.66 34.49 17.09
C SER A 15 -45.55 34.65 18.63
N LYS A 16 -45.92 35.80 19.17
CA LYS A 16 -45.92 36.15 20.60
C LYS A 16 -47.05 35.43 21.37
N GLY A 17 -47.05 34.13 21.41
CA GLY A 17 -47.98 33.37 22.20
C GLY A 17 -47.27 32.39 23.14
N GLN A 18 -47.26 32.69 24.43
CA GLN A 18 -46.70 31.90 25.53
C GLN A 18 -45.23 31.55 25.42
N GLY A 19 -44.39 32.37 26.04
CA GLY A 19 -42.91 32.36 25.96
C GLY A 19 -42.22 30.98 26.26
N PHE A 20 -42.90 30.09 26.98
CA PHE A 20 -42.37 28.76 27.33
C PHE A 20 -42.34 27.80 26.12
N ILE A 21 -43.39 27.79 25.31
CA ILE A 21 -43.49 26.89 24.14
C ILE A 21 -42.48 27.37 23.06
N SER A 22 -42.31 28.65 22.89
CA SER A 22 -41.32 29.24 21.95
C SER A 22 -39.87 28.89 22.36
N PHE A 23 -39.58 28.93 23.66
CA PHE A 23 -38.27 28.58 24.21
C PHE A 23 -37.95 27.09 24.01
N GLN A 24 -38.90 26.23 24.34
CA GLN A 24 -38.76 24.76 24.18
C GLN A 24 -38.55 24.36 22.70
N SER A 25 -39.32 24.98 21.79
CA SER A 25 -39.16 24.74 20.35
C SER A 25 -37.83 25.26 19.84
N GLY A 26 -37.35 26.40 20.35
CA GLY A 26 -36.03 26.92 20.02
C GLY A 26 -34.89 26.04 20.47
N MET A 27 -34.96 25.50 21.69
CA MET A 27 -33.96 24.54 22.18
C MET A 27 -33.98 23.25 21.39
N ALA A 28 -35.16 22.70 21.04
CA ALA A 28 -35.26 21.50 20.22
C ALA A 28 -34.66 21.72 18.81
N LEU A 29 -34.94 22.86 18.18
CA LEU A 29 -34.37 23.21 16.88
C LEU A 29 -32.85 23.38 16.95
N ALA A 30 -32.35 24.05 17.99
CA ALA A 30 -30.92 24.22 18.22
C ALA A 30 -30.22 22.84 18.42
N GLY A 31 -30.84 21.94 19.20
CA GLY A 31 -30.34 20.57 19.39
C GLY A 31 -30.25 19.79 18.09
N ILE A 32 -31.30 19.84 17.27
CA ILE A 32 -31.29 19.20 15.94
C ILE A 32 -30.23 19.82 15.02
N ALA A 33 -30.15 21.15 15.00
CA ALA A 33 -29.17 21.83 14.16
C ALA A 33 -27.73 21.50 14.55
N ILE A 34 -27.42 21.46 15.85
CA ILE A 34 -26.11 21.04 16.36
C ILE A 34 -25.84 19.58 16.00
N GLY A 35 -26.82 18.69 16.20
CA GLY A 35 -26.69 17.27 15.86
C GLY A 35 -26.38 17.05 14.37
N VAL A 36 -27.11 17.73 13.49
CA VAL A 36 -26.86 17.68 12.03
C VAL A 36 -25.50 18.28 11.68
N ALA A 37 -25.12 19.40 12.30
CA ALA A 37 -23.81 20.03 12.07
C ALA A 37 -22.66 19.10 12.47
N ILE A 38 -22.75 18.44 13.62
CA ILE A 38 -21.75 17.47 14.06
C ILE A 38 -21.69 16.27 13.11
N LEU A 39 -22.83 15.76 12.66
CA LEU A 39 -22.88 14.64 11.71
C LEU A 39 -22.20 15.01 10.38
N ILE A 40 -22.49 16.19 9.84
CA ILE A 40 -21.86 16.70 8.61
C ILE A 40 -20.36 16.87 8.81
N LEU A 41 -19.93 17.41 9.95
CA LEU A 41 -18.53 17.62 10.25
C LEU A 41 -17.78 16.28 10.33
N VAL A 42 -18.31 15.31 11.07
CA VAL A 42 -17.69 13.98 11.23
C VAL A 42 -17.60 13.26 9.90
N THR A 43 -18.68 13.24 9.12
CA THR A 43 -18.66 12.60 7.79
C THR A 43 -17.73 13.29 6.80
N SER A 44 -17.63 14.64 6.86
CA SER A 44 -16.73 15.40 6.01
C SER A 44 -15.26 15.12 6.34
N VAL A 45 -14.90 15.09 7.62
CA VAL A 45 -13.54 14.76 8.08
C VAL A 45 -13.21 13.31 7.72
N MET A 46 -14.14 12.37 7.93
CA MET A 46 -13.94 10.95 7.61
C MET A 46 -13.71 10.74 6.11
N ASN A 47 -14.52 11.37 5.26
CA ASN A 47 -14.36 11.30 3.80
C ASN A 47 -13.05 11.92 3.33
N GLY A 48 -12.63 13.04 3.94
CA GLY A 48 -11.34 13.68 3.65
C GLY A 48 -10.17 12.78 4.02
N PHE A 49 -10.22 12.18 5.20
CA PHE A 49 -9.20 11.26 5.69
C PHE A 49 -9.12 9.99 4.85
N GLU A 50 -10.27 9.37 4.52
CA GLU A 50 -10.33 8.18 3.65
C GLU A 50 -9.72 8.47 2.27
N ARG A 51 -10.03 9.63 1.69
CA ARG A 51 -9.46 10.05 0.40
C ARG A 51 -7.96 10.23 0.47
N GLU A 52 -7.45 10.89 1.51
CA GLU A 52 -6.02 11.11 1.70
C GLU A 52 -5.26 9.79 1.89
N LEU A 53 -5.77 8.89 2.74
CA LEU A 53 -5.19 7.56 2.93
C LEU A 53 -5.17 6.76 1.63
N LYS A 54 -6.31 6.70 0.91
CA LYS A 54 -6.37 6.01 -0.38
C LYS A 54 -5.35 6.56 -1.36
N THR A 55 -5.24 7.88 -1.47
CA THR A 55 -4.30 8.49 -2.41
C THR A 55 -2.86 8.15 -2.08
N ARG A 56 -2.45 8.25 -0.82
CA ARG A 56 -1.08 7.94 -0.39
C ARG A 56 -0.73 6.46 -0.58
N ILE A 57 -1.58 5.56 -0.09
CA ILE A 57 -1.33 4.11 -0.19
C ILE A 57 -1.36 3.65 -1.64
N LEU A 58 -2.36 4.09 -2.41
CA LEU A 58 -2.54 3.64 -3.79
C LEU A 58 -1.50 4.22 -4.76
N GLN A 59 -0.84 5.32 -4.44
CA GLN A 59 0.30 5.83 -5.22
C GLN A 59 1.59 5.06 -4.93
N ALA A 60 1.74 4.54 -3.72
CA ALA A 60 2.90 3.77 -3.32
C ALA A 60 2.87 2.31 -3.80
N ILE A 61 1.68 1.80 -4.17
CA ILE A 61 1.47 0.44 -4.64
C ILE A 61 1.08 0.46 -6.12
N PRO A 62 1.56 -0.48 -6.94
CA PRO A 62 1.18 -0.60 -8.35
C PRO A 62 -0.33 -0.74 -8.53
N HIS A 63 -0.87 -0.19 -9.62
CA HIS A 63 -2.31 -0.11 -9.87
C HIS A 63 -2.93 -1.44 -10.29
N ALA A 64 -2.14 -2.30 -10.93
CA ALA A 64 -2.56 -3.62 -11.37
C ALA A 64 -1.37 -4.58 -11.38
N SER A 65 -1.66 -5.88 -11.30
CA SER A 65 -0.67 -6.93 -11.46
C SER A 65 -1.21 -8.05 -12.34
N ILE A 66 -0.38 -8.55 -13.24
CA ILE A 66 -0.61 -9.79 -13.97
C ILE A 66 0.23 -10.85 -13.28
N GLN A 67 -0.44 -11.84 -12.70
CA GLN A 67 0.21 -12.93 -11.97
C GLN A 67 0.44 -14.12 -12.88
N GLY A 68 1.60 -14.73 -12.77
CA GLY A 68 1.99 -15.93 -13.50
C GLY A 68 3.46 -16.25 -13.25
N ASN A 69 3.85 -17.49 -13.52
CA ASN A 69 5.27 -17.84 -13.53
C ASN A 69 5.85 -17.46 -14.90
N ILE A 70 6.34 -16.21 -15.00
CA ILE A 70 6.75 -15.58 -16.24
C ILE A 70 8.28 -15.59 -16.31
N SER A 71 8.85 -16.02 -17.45
CA SER A 71 10.29 -15.90 -17.66
C SER A 71 10.72 -14.46 -17.95
N LYS A 72 11.97 -14.13 -17.70
CA LYS A 72 12.49 -12.78 -17.99
C LYS A 72 12.28 -12.36 -19.45
N THR A 73 12.42 -13.30 -20.39
CA THR A 73 12.21 -13.05 -21.83
C THR A 73 10.75 -12.72 -22.16
N GLU A 74 9.81 -13.43 -21.51
CA GLU A 74 8.38 -13.14 -21.65
C GLU A 74 8.01 -11.79 -21.02
N VAL A 75 8.66 -11.41 -19.91
CA VAL A 75 8.48 -10.08 -19.30
C VAL A 75 8.84 -8.97 -20.28
N GLU A 76 9.94 -9.12 -21.01
CA GLU A 76 10.37 -8.14 -22.01
C GLU A 76 9.32 -7.99 -23.12
N GLY A 77 8.87 -9.11 -23.72
CA GLY A 77 7.85 -9.09 -24.76
C GLY A 77 6.49 -8.55 -24.30
N LEU A 78 6.04 -8.91 -23.09
CA LEU A 78 4.83 -8.36 -22.48
C LEU A 78 4.97 -6.87 -22.18
N SER A 79 6.14 -6.43 -21.71
CA SER A 79 6.40 -5.02 -21.42
C SER A 79 6.36 -4.17 -22.69
N GLU A 80 6.93 -4.66 -23.80
CA GLU A 80 6.88 -3.97 -25.09
C GLU A 80 5.43 -3.84 -25.59
N SER A 81 4.63 -4.92 -25.53
CA SER A 81 3.25 -4.90 -25.98
C SER A 81 2.36 -3.98 -25.15
N LEU A 82 2.49 -4.03 -23.82
CA LEU A 82 1.71 -3.21 -22.88
C LEU A 82 2.11 -1.72 -22.94
N MET A 83 3.35 -1.41 -23.21
CA MET A 83 3.84 -0.04 -23.38
C MET A 83 3.29 0.66 -24.64
N LEU A 84 2.70 -0.09 -25.58
CA LEU A 84 1.98 0.50 -26.73
C LEU A 84 0.70 1.21 -26.29
N ASN A 85 0.14 0.84 -25.13
CA ASN A 85 -1.00 1.54 -24.56
C ASN A 85 -0.55 2.84 -23.88
N SER A 86 -1.02 3.97 -24.39
CA SER A 86 -0.69 5.31 -23.86
C SER A 86 -1.11 5.54 -22.40
N ASN A 87 -1.97 4.69 -21.84
CA ASN A 87 -2.40 4.75 -20.45
C ASN A 87 -1.42 4.06 -19.48
N VAL A 88 -0.48 3.26 -19.97
CA VAL A 88 0.55 2.59 -19.17
C VAL A 88 1.71 3.53 -18.92
N LEU A 89 1.98 3.84 -17.66
CA LEU A 89 3.07 4.73 -17.24
C LEU A 89 4.36 3.97 -16.90
N GLY A 90 4.23 2.71 -16.47
CA GLY A 90 5.37 1.90 -16.10
C GLY A 90 4.99 0.44 -15.87
N ILE A 91 5.99 -0.43 -16.03
CA ILE A 91 5.88 -1.86 -15.83
C ILE A 91 7.11 -2.33 -15.06
N ALA A 92 6.91 -3.20 -14.08
CA ALA A 92 7.99 -3.79 -13.30
C ALA A 92 7.72 -5.27 -13.02
N PRO A 93 8.69 -6.15 -13.25
CA PRO A 93 8.61 -7.53 -12.80
C PRO A 93 8.69 -7.60 -11.27
N TYR A 94 8.03 -8.58 -10.68
CA TYR A 94 8.09 -8.77 -9.23
C TYR A 94 8.07 -10.24 -8.83
N ILE A 95 8.62 -10.49 -7.65
CA ILE A 95 8.51 -11.75 -6.93
C ILE A 95 7.84 -11.43 -5.61
N GLU A 96 6.85 -12.20 -5.21
CA GLU A 96 6.14 -12.03 -3.94
C GLU A 96 6.11 -13.36 -3.19
N THR A 97 6.44 -13.32 -1.91
CA THR A 97 6.33 -14.49 -1.04
C THR A 97 6.12 -14.05 0.40
N GLN A 98 5.76 -15.01 1.23
CA GLN A 98 5.69 -14.81 2.68
C GLN A 98 6.86 -15.55 3.34
N GLY A 99 7.33 -14.98 4.44
CA GLY A 99 8.41 -15.57 5.19
C GLY A 99 8.46 -15.05 6.62
N LEU A 100 9.52 -15.41 7.30
CA LEU A 100 9.80 -14.95 8.64
C LEU A 100 11.10 -14.15 8.62
N LEU A 101 11.09 -12.96 9.23
CA LEU A 101 12.27 -12.19 9.52
C LEU A 101 12.70 -12.51 10.96
N SER A 102 13.96 -12.91 11.13
CA SER A 102 14.54 -13.25 12.41
C SER A 102 15.70 -12.33 12.75
N SER A 103 15.64 -11.73 13.94
CA SER A 103 16.71 -10.94 14.54
C SER A 103 16.92 -11.36 16.00
N GLY A 104 18.05 -11.99 16.28
CA GLY A 104 18.30 -12.57 17.60
C GLY A 104 17.23 -13.59 17.99
N THR A 105 16.51 -13.31 19.08
CA THR A 105 15.39 -14.13 19.58
C THR A 105 14.03 -13.75 18.99
N TYR A 106 13.95 -12.64 18.26
CA TYR A 106 12.70 -12.17 17.69
C TYR A 106 12.43 -12.81 16.33
N LEU A 107 11.16 -13.14 16.11
CA LEU A 107 10.66 -13.72 14.86
C LEU A 107 9.36 -13.02 14.46
N LYS A 108 9.29 -12.49 13.24
CA LYS A 108 8.15 -11.75 12.72
C LYS A 108 7.77 -12.26 11.32
N GLY A 109 6.47 -12.50 11.10
CA GLY A 109 5.96 -12.78 9.76
C GLY A 109 6.05 -11.55 8.86
N VAL A 110 6.55 -11.72 7.64
CA VAL A 110 6.73 -10.62 6.69
C VAL A 110 6.31 -11.04 5.29
N TYR A 111 5.83 -10.05 4.52
CA TYR A 111 5.66 -10.15 3.07
C TYR A 111 6.94 -9.69 2.39
N ILE A 112 7.47 -10.52 1.54
CA ILE A 112 8.77 -10.32 0.90
C ILE A 112 8.52 -10.01 -0.57
N PHE A 113 8.96 -8.84 -1.00
CA PHE A 113 8.86 -8.39 -2.39
C PHE A 113 10.26 -8.32 -3.01
N GLY A 114 10.47 -9.15 -4.03
CA GLY A 114 11.63 -9.04 -4.93
C GLY A 114 11.33 -8.02 -6.01
N ILE A 115 12.05 -6.91 -6.01
CA ILE A 115 11.87 -5.79 -6.94
C ILE A 115 13.19 -5.46 -7.62
N ASP A 116 13.12 -4.88 -8.81
CA ASP A 116 14.27 -4.28 -9.47
C ASP A 116 14.13 -2.75 -9.35
N PRO A 117 15.03 -2.08 -8.62
CA PRO A 117 14.99 -0.63 -8.43
C PRO A 117 14.87 0.18 -9.72
N LYS A 118 15.47 -0.34 -10.82
CA LYS A 118 15.42 0.32 -12.12
C LYS A 118 14.01 0.46 -12.68
N TYR A 119 13.18 -0.58 -12.51
CA TYR A 119 11.81 -0.60 -13.00
C TYR A 119 10.82 -0.11 -11.94
N GLU A 120 11.11 -0.35 -10.66
CA GLU A 120 10.23 -0.02 -9.53
C GLU A 120 9.90 1.47 -9.45
N LYS A 121 10.87 2.34 -9.71
CA LYS A 121 10.69 3.80 -9.73
C LYS A 121 9.61 4.29 -10.71
N ASN A 122 9.29 3.48 -11.73
CA ASN A 122 8.27 3.81 -12.72
C ASN A 122 6.86 3.35 -12.29
N VAL A 123 6.76 2.39 -11.36
CA VAL A 123 5.46 1.79 -10.97
C VAL A 123 5.03 2.15 -9.55
N SER A 124 5.94 2.59 -8.70
CA SER A 124 5.73 2.88 -7.29
C SER A 124 6.40 4.19 -6.89
N THR A 125 5.85 4.88 -5.90
CA THR A 125 6.46 6.07 -5.29
C THR A 125 7.19 5.76 -3.98
N ILE A 126 7.51 4.50 -3.72
CA ILE A 126 8.17 4.09 -2.47
C ILE A 126 9.49 4.83 -2.22
N GLU A 127 10.21 5.22 -3.29
CA GLU A 127 11.46 5.99 -3.20
C GLU A 127 11.27 7.30 -2.44
N GLU A 128 10.11 7.95 -2.59
CA GLU A 128 9.79 9.23 -1.94
C GLU A 128 9.52 9.08 -0.44
N HIS A 129 9.39 7.84 0.05
CA HIS A 129 8.99 7.52 1.41
C HIS A 129 10.12 6.91 2.26
N PHE A 130 11.37 6.99 1.79
CA PHE A 130 12.51 6.54 2.58
C PHE A 130 12.82 7.51 3.71
N ILE A 131 12.97 6.96 4.92
CA ILE A 131 13.46 7.69 6.09
C ILE A 131 14.98 7.64 6.11
N GLU A 132 15.57 6.47 5.78
CA GLU A 132 16.99 6.24 5.75
C GLU A 132 17.35 5.30 4.61
N GLY A 133 18.46 5.56 3.92
CA GLY A 133 18.89 4.79 2.76
C GLY A 133 18.15 5.17 1.48
N SER A 134 18.07 4.25 0.52
CA SER A 134 17.35 4.41 -0.74
C SER A 134 17.02 3.06 -1.37
N ILE A 135 16.10 3.05 -2.32
CA ILE A 135 15.76 1.83 -3.07
C ILE A 135 16.96 1.32 -3.90
N ASP A 136 17.82 2.22 -4.37
CA ASP A 136 19.01 1.85 -5.12
C ASP A 136 20.02 1.04 -4.30
N SER A 137 19.93 1.10 -2.96
CA SER A 137 20.74 0.28 -2.07
C SER A 137 20.50 -1.22 -2.24
N LEU A 138 19.37 -1.61 -2.85
CA LEU A 138 19.08 -3.01 -3.21
C LEU A 138 19.91 -3.50 -4.40
N GLN A 139 20.50 -2.59 -5.19
CA GLN A 139 21.37 -2.96 -6.30
C GLN A 139 22.71 -3.49 -5.79
N GLY A 140 23.42 -4.19 -6.65
CA GLY A 140 24.75 -4.71 -6.36
C GLY A 140 24.77 -6.17 -5.91
N ASN A 141 25.96 -6.63 -5.51
CA ASN A 141 26.21 -8.05 -5.23
C ASN A 141 25.80 -8.49 -3.83
N GLY A 142 25.50 -7.56 -2.92
CA GLY A 142 25.10 -7.85 -1.54
C GLY A 142 23.70 -8.44 -1.41
N TYR A 143 23.44 -9.11 -0.28
CA TYR A 143 22.10 -9.47 0.14
C TYR A 143 21.53 -8.32 0.97
N ASN A 144 21.03 -7.32 0.29
CA ASN A 144 20.50 -6.09 0.86
C ASN A 144 18.98 -6.19 1.04
N LEU A 145 18.47 -5.53 2.09
CA LEU A 145 17.06 -5.55 2.49
C LEU A 145 16.62 -4.14 2.86
N VAL A 146 15.44 -3.78 2.45
CA VAL A 146 14.74 -2.58 2.89
C VAL A 146 13.51 -2.99 3.67
N ILE A 147 13.25 -2.36 4.82
CA ILE A 147 12.18 -2.70 5.75
C ILE A 147 11.35 -1.48 6.11
N GLY A 148 10.09 -1.69 6.51
CA GLY A 148 9.25 -0.61 7.04
C GLY A 148 9.71 -0.13 8.42
N ASP A 149 9.42 1.13 8.74
CA ASP A 149 9.85 1.79 9.98
C ASP A 149 9.22 1.17 11.22
N ILE A 150 7.95 0.78 11.17
CA ILE A 150 7.28 0.11 12.30
C ILE A 150 7.92 -1.25 12.56
N LEU A 151 8.28 -2.00 11.50
CA LEU A 151 9.00 -3.27 11.64
C LEU A 151 10.37 -3.05 12.25
N ALA A 152 11.11 -2.04 11.77
CA ALA A 152 12.42 -1.66 12.31
C ALA A 152 12.32 -1.32 13.80
N PHE A 153 11.36 -0.47 14.18
CA PHE A 153 11.12 -0.07 15.56
C PHE A 153 10.76 -1.25 16.47
N GLN A 154 9.83 -2.12 16.03
CA GLN A 154 9.39 -3.28 16.81
C GLN A 154 10.52 -4.26 17.13
N LEU A 155 11.50 -4.38 16.24
CA LEU A 155 12.62 -5.32 16.36
C LEU A 155 13.92 -4.65 16.82
N GLY A 156 13.91 -3.33 17.06
CA GLY A 156 15.08 -2.56 17.43
C GLY A 156 16.19 -2.58 16.37
N LEU A 157 15.81 -2.51 15.09
CA LEU A 157 16.70 -2.60 13.94
C LEU A 157 17.00 -1.24 13.35
N THR A 158 18.21 -1.08 12.84
CA THR A 158 18.71 0.13 12.15
C THR A 158 19.38 -0.24 10.84
N VAL A 159 19.60 0.76 9.98
CA VAL A 159 20.39 0.56 8.76
C VAL A 159 21.81 0.12 9.14
N GLY A 160 22.30 -0.93 8.50
CA GLY A 160 23.57 -1.58 8.80
C GLY A 160 23.44 -2.92 9.52
N ASP A 161 22.34 -3.16 10.24
CA ASP A 161 22.08 -4.41 10.94
C ASP A 161 21.88 -5.57 9.97
N SER A 162 22.05 -6.78 10.51
CA SER A 162 21.87 -8.01 9.75
C SER A 162 20.74 -8.85 10.34
N VAL A 163 19.86 -9.32 9.48
CA VAL A 163 18.71 -10.16 9.81
C VAL A 163 18.72 -11.42 8.96
N ASN A 164 18.04 -12.46 9.43
CA ASN A 164 17.80 -13.66 8.63
C ASN A 164 16.39 -13.66 8.09
N ILE A 165 16.25 -13.94 6.79
CA ILE A 165 14.97 -14.22 6.15
C ILE A 165 14.84 -15.73 6.02
N LEU A 166 13.72 -16.26 6.51
CA LEU A 166 13.35 -17.66 6.40
C LEU A 166 12.11 -17.75 5.51
N VAL A 167 12.18 -18.56 4.46
CA VAL A 167 11.01 -18.87 3.62
C VAL A 167 10.71 -20.36 3.71
N PRO A 168 9.42 -20.75 3.76
CA PRO A 168 9.03 -22.16 3.74
C PRO A 168 9.46 -22.76 2.41
N GLU A 169 9.98 -23.99 2.45
CA GLU A 169 10.21 -24.76 1.24
C GLU A 169 8.93 -25.50 0.88
N THR A 170 8.52 -25.41 -0.39
CA THR A 170 7.33 -26.10 -0.91
C THR A 170 7.62 -27.53 -1.33
N SER A 171 8.89 -27.93 -1.45
CA SER A 171 9.30 -29.27 -1.81
C SER A 171 9.60 -30.12 -0.58
N LEU A 172 8.97 -31.29 -0.50
CA LEU A 172 9.25 -32.31 0.52
C LEU A 172 10.58 -33.02 0.15
N GLY A 173 11.65 -32.69 0.88
CA GLY A 173 12.90 -33.45 0.82
C GLY A 173 12.82 -34.71 1.66
N LEU A 174 13.77 -35.66 1.46
CA LEU A 174 13.89 -36.91 2.25
C LEU A 174 14.05 -36.68 3.76
N ALA A 175 14.48 -35.46 4.15
CA ALA A 175 14.67 -35.02 5.53
C ALA A 175 13.51 -34.16 6.08
N GLY A 176 12.36 -34.07 5.37
CA GLY A 176 11.24 -33.20 5.73
C GLY A 176 11.32 -31.81 5.11
N ILE A 177 10.48 -30.88 5.61
CA ILE A 177 10.43 -29.49 5.17
C ILE A 177 11.49 -28.70 5.93
N LEU A 178 12.59 -28.35 5.27
CA LEU A 178 13.60 -27.48 5.84
C LEU A 178 13.41 -26.05 5.31
N PRO A 179 13.18 -25.04 6.18
CA PRO A 179 13.03 -23.66 5.72
C PRO A 179 14.35 -23.17 5.11
N ARG A 180 14.25 -22.42 4.03
CA ARG A 180 15.42 -21.76 3.44
C ARG A 180 15.70 -20.50 4.21
N THR A 181 16.94 -20.37 4.67
CA THR A 181 17.38 -19.22 5.46
C THR A 181 18.51 -18.50 4.74
N LYS A 182 18.44 -17.18 4.71
CA LYS A 182 19.51 -16.34 4.18
C LYS A 182 19.65 -15.08 5.01
N LYS A 183 20.93 -14.71 5.27
CA LYS A 183 21.26 -13.47 5.97
C LYS A 183 21.24 -12.29 5.00
N PHE A 184 20.57 -11.21 5.41
CA PHE A 184 20.45 -9.95 4.69
C PHE A 184 20.97 -8.81 5.58
N LYS A 185 21.50 -7.76 4.93
CA LYS A 185 21.87 -6.50 5.57
C LYS A 185 20.77 -5.46 5.30
N ILE A 186 20.31 -4.79 6.34
CA ILE A 186 19.37 -3.68 6.21
C ILE A 186 20.12 -2.48 5.62
N THR A 187 19.64 -1.98 4.48
CA THR A 187 20.24 -0.87 3.74
C THR A 187 19.30 0.31 3.53
N GLY A 188 18.05 0.17 3.99
CA GLY A 188 17.09 1.26 3.96
C GLY A 188 15.88 0.97 4.83
N ILE A 189 15.25 2.06 5.29
CA ILE A 189 14.02 2.06 6.08
C ILE A 189 13.05 3.03 5.41
N PHE A 190 11.81 2.57 5.16
CA PHE A 190 10.75 3.38 4.57
C PHE A 190 9.54 3.52 5.51
N SER A 191 8.73 4.55 5.29
CA SER A 191 7.45 4.75 5.98
C SER A 191 6.40 5.29 5.01
N LEU A 192 5.40 4.47 4.70
CA LEU A 192 4.29 4.87 3.85
C LEU A 192 3.16 5.54 4.65
N GLY A 193 3.23 5.50 5.98
CA GLY A 193 2.14 5.92 6.87
C GLY A 193 0.95 4.96 6.84
N ALA A 194 1.18 3.71 6.44
CA ALA A 194 0.23 2.60 6.41
C ALA A 194 0.73 1.49 7.33
N PRO A 195 0.23 1.43 8.59
CA PRO A 195 0.76 0.52 9.60
C PRO A 195 0.82 -0.95 9.18
N GLU A 196 -0.15 -1.42 8.39
CA GLU A 196 -0.19 -2.80 7.89
C GLU A 196 0.98 -3.11 6.95
N ILE A 197 1.41 -2.12 6.16
CA ILE A 197 2.54 -2.22 5.25
C ILE A 197 3.84 -2.01 6.01
N ASP A 198 3.92 -0.93 6.79
CA ASP A 198 5.14 -0.50 7.47
C ASP A 198 5.61 -1.51 8.55
N GLN A 199 4.72 -2.37 9.06
CA GLN A 199 5.06 -3.41 10.02
C GLN A 199 5.34 -4.79 9.43
N SER A 200 5.08 -5.00 8.11
CA SER A 200 5.11 -6.36 7.55
C SER A 200 5.78 -6.48 6.18
N TYR A 201 5.98 -5.38 5.45
CA TYR A 201 6.58 -5.44 4.12
C TYR A 201 8.10 -5.28 4.18
N VAL A 202 8.77 -6.11 3.38
CA VAL A 202 10.22 -6.03 3.18
C VAL A 202 10.52 -6.16 1.69
N TYR A 203 11.49 -5.38 1.24
CA TYR A 203 11.90 -5.35 -0.16
C TYR A 203 13.33 -5.83 -0.30
N LEU A 204 13.58 -6.64 -1.32
CA LEU A 204 14.90 -7.10 -1.71
C LEU A 204 15.01 -7.13 -3.23
N ASN A 205 16.22 -7.25 -3.75
CA ASN A 205 16.43 -7.31 -5.19
C ASN A 205 15.83 -8.60 -5.79
N THR A 206 15.19 -8.51 -6.97
CA THR A 206 14.58 -9.64 -7.69
C THR A 206 15.52 -10.81 -7.87
N ASP A 207 16.82 -10.58 -8.21
CA ASP A 207 17.78 -11.66 -8.36
C ASP A 207 18.09 -12.37 -7.03
N LYS A 208 18.05 -11.64 -5.92
CA LYS A 208 18.27 -12.23 -4.58
C LYS A 208 17.02 -12.98 -4.11
N ALA A 209 15.81 -12.48 -4.43
CA ALA A 209 14.54 -13.18 -4.21
C ALA A 209 14.51 -14.50 -4.99
N SER A 210 14.83 -14.45 -6.27
CA SER A 210 14.88 -15.64 -7.14
C SER A 210 15.85 -16.70 -6.61
N LYS A 211 17.04 -16.29 -6.16
CA LYS A 211 18.02 -17.19 -5.53
C LYS A 211 17.53 -17.77 -4.22
N LEU A 212 16.86 -16.97 -3.38
CA LEU A 212 16.30 -17.42 -2.11
C LEU A 212 15.21 -18.46 -2.34
N LEU A 213 14.33 -18.24 -3.33
CA LEU A 213 13.22 -19.14 -3.69
C LEU A 213 13.64 -20.29 -4.64
N ARG A 214 14.81 -20.20 -5.29
CA ARG A 214 15.30 -21.13 -6.32
C ARG A 214 14.33 -21.28 -7.50
N ILE A 215 13.74 -20.18 -7.95
CA ILE A 215 12.83 -20.15 -9.09
C ILE A 215 13.53 -19.86 -10.44
N GLY A 216 14.87 -19.77 -10.43
CA GLY A 216 15.67 -19.53 -11.63
C GLY A 216 15.49 -18.12 -12.17
N GLU A 217 15.22 -18.00 -13.47
CA GLU A 217 15.01 -16.68 -14.12
C GLU A 217 13.54 -16.30 -14.22
N SER A 218 12.66 -16.97 -13.47
CA SER A 218 11.25 -16.65 -13.45
C SER A 218 10.90 -15.58 -12.41
N VAL A 219 9.81 -14.87 -12.65
CA VAL A 219 9.17 -13.94 -11.75
C VAL A 219 7.70 -14.35 -11.51
N HIS A 220 7.10 -13.88 -10.44
CA HIS A 220 5.71 -14.19 -10.10
C HIS A 220 4.69 -13.35 -10.87
N GLY A 221 5.17 -12.38 -11.64
CA GLY A 221 4.32 -11.55 -12.47
C GLY A 221 4.94 -10.20 -12.78
N ILE A 222 4.12 -9.36 -13.39
CA ILE A 222 4.43 -7.96 -13.68
C ILE A 222 3.42 -7.07 -12.99
N ARG A 223 3.90 -5.91 -12.52
CA ARG A 223 3.09 -4.84 -11.95
C ARG A 223 3.03 -3.70 -12.94
N ILE A 224 1.87 -3.06 -13.02
CA ILE A 224 1.59 -2.03 -14.01
C ILE A 224 1.09 -0.79 -13.30
N ARG A 225 1.62 0.36 -13.68
CA ARG A 225 1.13 1.68 -13.30
C ARG A 225 0.39 2.30 -14.46
N TYR A 226 -0.89 2.59 -14.25
CA TYR A 226 -1.71 3.31 -15.21
C TYR A 226 -1.80 4.80 -14.88
N SER A 227 -2.12 5.61 -15.89
CA SER A 227 -2.34 7.06 -15.73
C SER A 227 -3.51 7.38 -14.80
N ASN A 228 -4.52 6.51 -14.74
CA ASN A 228 -5.66 6.63 -13.85
C ASN A 228 -5.93 5.32 -13.13
N LEU A 229 -5.74 5.34 -11.82
CA LEU A 229 -5.96 4.19 -10.94
C LEU A 229 -7.40 3.67 -10.99
N PHE A 230 -8.40 4.57 -11.04
CA PHE A 230 -9.80 4.18 -10.98
C PHE A 230 -10.28 3.46 -12.24
N ASN A 231 -9.59 3.65 -13.37
CA ASN A 231 -9.88 3.00 -14.65
C ASN A 231 -8.95 1.81 -14.90
N ALA A 232 -8.05 1.48 -13.98
CA ALA A 232 -7.06 0.40 -14.16
C ALA A 232 -7.71 -0.95 -14.49
N LYS A 233 -8.90 -1.23 -13.92
CA LYS A 233 -9.65 -2.47 -14.19
C LYS A 233 -10.14 -2.56 -15.65
N ASP A 234 -10.54 -1.44 -16.22
CA ASP A 234 -11.03 -1.39 -17.60
C ASP A 234 -9.85 -1.45 -18.58
N TYR A 235 -8.73 -0.80 -18.25
CA TYR A 235 -7.52 -0.82 -19.05
C TYR A 235 -6.92 -2.23 -19.12
N ILE A 236 -6.76 -2.92 -17.99
CA ILE A 236 -6.19 -4.28 -17.98
C ILE A 236 -7.05 -5.28 -18.77
N ARG A 237 -8.37 -5.06 -18.80
CA ARG A 237 -9.30 -5.90 -19.56
C ARG A 237 -9.23 -5.67 -21.07
N SER A 238 -8.79 -4.49 -21.51
CA SER A 238 -8.54 -4.18 -22.91
C SER A 238 -7.17 -4.59 -23.38
N ASP A 239 -6.22 -4.80 -22.47
CA ASP A 239 -4.82 -5.12 -22.74
C ASP A 239 -4.54 -6.64 -22.76
N LEU A 240 -5.50 -7.45 -22.26
CA LEU A 240 -5.50 -8.92 -22.27
C LEU A 240 -6.41 -9.48 -23.36
#